data_50c3d6c3d6e46c43a5d8ecc8b4747886
#
_entry.id   50c3d6c3d6e46c43a5d8ecc8b4747886
#
_cell.length_a   1.000
_cell.length_b   1.000
_cell.length_c   1.000
_cell.angle_alpha   90.00
_cell.angle_beta   90.00
_cell.angle_gamma   90.00
#
_symmetry.space_group_name_H-M   'P 1'
#
loop_
_entity.id
_entity.type
_entity.pdbx_description
1 polymer ?
#
loop_
_entity_poly.entity_id
_entity_poly.type
_entity_poly.pdbx_seq_one_letter_code
_entity_poly.pdbx_strand_id
1 'polypeptide(L)'
;MKKTSAQERWMAVHRHQLSVAFTMSIGIMKYINEFMEPYWTASQSFWETEQQKKIPSTTIWQTAADYMELVLFNCKIWGDGYLGMSKEQMDYLQLELERLRSLDQSSDEDFFDYWENLDANLKALVYDFPKEIEKAEGFGFDFTDRRYRLVAETPRFSLYQVLPWEEGIQVNDQLKPIIIIHPFVLGGNILAFDPDGRKSYVHSFANAGIPTYFRSLKDISHPEVQVMRGEDDALDTKYFCQLLKKKHGRKVTLNGFCQGGFMAMLDILSGELDGLVDGLITCVAPMDGTRSAALVDYMNHLPERYRDLEYSKKYVTGGNDIVDGKVMSWVYKLKSISK
;
A
#
# COMPACT_ATOMS: atom_id res chain seq x y z
N MET A 1 19.85 -43.30 -13.22
CA MET A 1 20.32 -42.02 -12.67
C MET A 1 21.69 -42.23 -12.04
N LYS A 2 22.71 -41.48 -12.49
CA LYS A 2 24.03 -41.51 -11.83
C LYS A 2 23.87 -40.90 -10.42
N LYS A 3 24.23 -41.65 -9.39
CA LYS A 3 24.32 -41.11 -8.01
C LYS A 3 25.39 -40.03 -8.01
N THR A 4 25.00 -38.79 -7.72
CA THR A 4 25.89 -37.64 -7.53
C THR A 4 26.87 -37.98 -6.41
N SER A 5 28.17 -37.73 -6.59
CA SER A 5 29.16 -38.03 -5.56
C SER A 5 28.98 -37.13 -4.32
N ALA A 6 29.37 -37.56 -3.15
CA ALA A 6 29.34 -36.77 -1.94
C ALA A 6 30.08 -35.42 -2.11
N GLN A 7 31.20 -35.44 -2.83
CA GLN A 7 31.96 -34.22 -3.15
C GLN A 7 31.17 -33.22 -4.02
N GLU A 8 30.44 -33.71 -5.00
CA GLU A 8 29.60 -32.86 -5.86
C GLU A 8 28.46 -32.24 -5.06
N ARG A 9 27.83 -32.94 -4.13
CA ARG A 9 26.79 -32.41 -3.23
C ARG A 9 27.35 -31.32 -2.33
N TRP A 10 28.50 -31.50 -1.69
CA TRP A 10 29.14 -30.48 -0.87
C TRP A 10 29.53 -29.23 -1.66
N MET A 11 30.01 -29.39 -2.89
CA MET A 11 30.29 -28.28 -3.77
C MET A 11 29.00 -27.53 -4.17
N ALA A 12 27.89 -28.24 -4.30
CA ALA A 12 26.59 -27.60 -4.57
C ALA A 12 26.14 -26.74 -3.37
N VAL A 13 26.21 -27.27 -2.15
CA VAL A 13 25.90 -26.52 -0.90
C VAL A 13 26.75 -25.25 -0.82
N HIS A 14 28.05 -25.35 -1.04
CA HIS A 14 28.92 -24.19 -0.98
C HIS A 14 28.54 -23.12 -2.02
N ARG A 15 28.17 -23.53 -3.24
CA ARG A 15 27.66 -22.61 -4.26
C ARG A 15 26.36 -21.93 -3.84
N HIS A 16 25.42 -22.67 -3.25
CA HIS A 16 24.16 -22.11 -2.74
C HIS A 16 24.42 -21.15 -1.58
N GLN A 17 25.31 -21.44 -0.65
CA GLN A 17 25.70 -20.54 0.43
C GLN A 17 26.28 -19.22 -0.09
N LEU A 18 27.18 -19.27 -1.07
CA LEU A 18 27.73 -18.07 -1.70
C LEU A 18 26.64 -17.29 -2.46
N SER A 19 25.77 -17.99 -3.18
CA SER A 19 24.64 -17.38 -3.89
C SER A 19 23.66 -16.69 -2.92
N VAL A 20 23.32 -17.34 -1.80
CA VAL A 20 22.49 -16.77 -0.74
C VAL A 20 23.11 -15.50 -0.18
N ALA A 21 24.38 -15.53 0.21
CA ALA A 21 25.09 -14.37 0.75
C ALA A 21 25.11 -13.20 -0.25
N PHE A 22 25.37 -13.47 -1.52
CA PHE A 22 25.39 -12.47 -2.58
C PHE A 22 23.99 -11.90 -2.84
N THR A 23 22.98 -12.75 -2.97
CA THR A 23 21.58 -12.34 -3.19
C THR A 23 21.04 -11.52 -2.03
N MET A 24 21.33 -11.90 -0.78
CA MET A 24 20.98 -11.09 0.39
C MET A 24 21.62 -9.69 0.34
N SER A 25 22.91 -9.62 0.00
CA SER A 25 23.61 -8.32 -0.11
C SER A 25 22.96 -7.42 -1.15
N ILE A 26 22.59 -7.94 -2.31
CA ILE A 26 21.87 -7.19 -3.35
C ILE A 26 20.47 -6.79 -2.87
N GLY A 27 19.75 -7.69 -2.21
CA GLY A 27 18.43 -7.38 -1.64
C GLY A 27 18.49 -6.23 -0.64
N ILE A 28 19.47 -6.25 0.27
CA ILE A 28 19.70 -5.16 1.23
C ILE A 28 20.02 -3.85 0.52
N MET A 29 20.88 -3.87 -0.50
CA MET A 29 21.22 -2.65 -1.26
C MET A 29 20.01 -2.07 -1.99
N LYS A 30 19.19 -2.91 -2.62
CA LYS A 30 17.93 -2.48 -3.25
C LYS A 30 17.00 -1.86 -2.23
N TYR A 31 16.80 -2.52 -1.09
CA TYR A 31 15.95 -2.02 -0.01
C TYR A 31 16.41 -0.64 0.50
N ILE A 32 17.71 -0.46 0.76
CA ILE A 32 18.26 0.83 1.19
C ILE A 32 18.01 1.91 0.12
N ASN A 33 18.21 1.59 -1.15
CA ASN A 33 18.00 2.56 -2.24
C ASN A 33 16.53 3.00 -2.33
N GLU A 34 15.58 2.07 -2.29
CA GLU A 34 14.14 2.38 -2.29
C GLU A 34 13.72 3.15 -1.03
N PHE A 35 14.36 2.87 0.10
CA PHE A 35 14.12 3.59 1.34
C PHE A 35 14.62 5.05 1.26
N MET A 36 15.73 5.29 0.60
CA MET A 36 16.30 6.63 0.44
C MET A 36 15.60 7.49 -0.60
N GLU A 37 14.90 6.90 -1.57
CA GLU A 37 14.21 7.64 -2.63
C GLU A 37 13.19 8.66 -2.08
N PRO A 38 12.26 8.32 -1.15
CA PRO A 38 11.34 9.28 -0.57
C PRO A 38 12.06 10.42 0.18
N TYR A 39 13.18 10.14 0.82
CA TYR A 39 14.01 11.16 1.48
C TYR A 39 14.58 12.17 0.49
N TRP A 40 15.13 11.71 -0.62
CA TRP A 40 15.62 12.60 -1.66
C TRP A 40 14.51 13.44 -2.26
N THR A 41 13.35 12.84 -2.51
CA THR A 41 12.18 13.55 -3.03
C THR A 41 11.70 14.62 -2.05
N ALA A 42 11.63 14.33 -0.76
CA ALA A 42 11.26 15.30 0.27
C ALA A 42 12.28 16.45 0.37
N SER A 43 13.58 16.16 0.32
CA SER A 43 14.64 17.17 0.32
C SER A 43 14.56 18.08 -0.91
N GLN A 44 14.32 17.51 -2.07
CA GLN A 44 14.13 18.28 -3.30
C GLN A 44 12.88 19.17 -3.20
N SER A 45 11.75 18.64 -2.77
CA SER A 45 10.50 19.40 -2.57
C SER A 45 10.67 20.54 -1.58
N PHE A 46 11.44 20.33 -0.50
CA PHE A 46 11.77 21.41 0.44
C PHE A 46 12.44 22.60 -0.27
N TRP A 47 13.51 22.35 -1.02
CA TRP A 47 14.25 23.40 -1.70
C TRP A 47 13.46 24.06 -2.81
N GLU A 48 12.66 23.30 -3.58
CA GLU A 48 11.75 23.86 -4.59
C GLU A 48 10.71 24.79 -3.96
N THR A 49 10.15 24.40 -2.81
CA THR A 49 9.18 25.22 -2.07
C THR A 49 9.83 26.51 -1.58
N GLU A 50 11.05 26.46 -1.02
CA GLU A 50 11.77 27.65 -0.56
C GLU A 50 12.11 28.62 -1.71
N GLN A 51 12.46 28.09 -2.89
CA GLN A 51 12.73 28.90 -4.08
C GLN A 51 11.48 29.60 -4.65
N GLN A 52 10.30 29.01 -4.48
CA GLN A 52 9.04 29.56 -4.98
C GLN A 52 8.47 30.67 -4.08
N LYS A 53 8.94 30.81 -2.86
CA LYS A 53 8.51 31.86 -1.96
C LYS A 53 8.94 33.23 -2.51
N LYS A 54 7.93 34.05 -2.93
CA LYS A 54 8.16 35.39 -3.51
C LYS A 54 8.78 36.37 -2.53
N ILE A 55 8.63 36.15 -1.24
CA ILE A 55 9.25 36.94 -0.15
C ILE A 55 9.86 35.90 0.77
N PRO A 56 11.19 35.83 0.93
CA PRO A 56 11.79 35.01 1.95
C PRO A 56 11.27 35.50 3.30
N SER A 57 10.40 34.73 3.92
CA SER A 57 9.91 35.03 5.27
C SER A 57 11.01 34.85 6.32
N THR A 58 12.14 34.31 5.90
CA THR A 58 13.26 33.91 6.75
C THR A 58 14.58 34.26 6.09
N THR A 59 15.60 34.52 6.90
CA THR A 59 16.97 34.65 6.40
C THR A 59 17.45 33.32 5.84
N ILE A 60 18.45 33.34 4.97
CA ILE A 60 19.08 32.11 4.44
C ILE A 60 19.60 31.21 5.55
N TRP A 61 20.03 31.79 6.68
CA TRP A 61 20.47 31.05 7.86
C TRP A 61 19.32 30.32 8.55
N GLN A 62 18.14 30.93 8.61
CA GLN A 62 16.95 30.30 9.17
C GLN A 62 16.50 29.13 8.29
N THR A 63 16.46 29.30 6.96
CA THR A 63 16.15 28.23 6.02
C THR A 63 17.16 27.07 6.14
N ALA A 64 18.45 27.37 6.30
CA ALA A 64 19.46 26.34 6.51
C ALA A 64 19.27 25.62 7.86
N ALA A 65 18.90 26.33 8.92
CA ALA A 65 18.61 25.72 10.21
C ALA A 65 17.38 24.79 10.14
N ASP A 66 16.31 25.25 9.51
CA ASP A 66 15.10 24.46 9.31
C ASP A 66 15.37 23.17 8.49
N TYR A 67 16.20 23.28 7.45
CA TYR A 67 16.65 22.12 6.69
C TYR A 67 17.49 21.14 7.52
N MET A 68 18.40 21.66 8.33
CA MET A 68 19.20 20.80 9.24
C MET A 68 18.33 20.12 10.29
N GLU A 69 17.28 20.77 10.78
CA GLU A 69 16.30 20.14 11.67
C GLU A 69 15.60 18.96 10.99
N LEU A 70 15.17 19.11 9.74
CA LEU A 70 14.61 18.03 8.93
C LEU A 70 15.62 16.89 8.75
N VAL A 71 16.87 17.21 8.43
CA VAL A 71 17.94 16.21 8.27
C VAL A 71 18.18 15.44 9.57
N LEU A 72 18.28 16.13 10.70
CA LEU A 72 18.50 15.50 12.01
C LEU A 72 17.32 14.59 12.40
N PHE A 73 16.08 15.03 12.15
CA PHE A 73 14.90 14.21 12.35
C PHE A 73 14.97 12.93 11.51
N ASN A 74 15.29 13.04 10.23
CA ASN A 74 15.40 11.91 9.33
C ASN A 74 16.52 10.95 9.74
N CYS A 75 17.69 11.48 10.14
CA CYS A 75 18.79 10.66 10.63
C CYS A 75 18.41 9.88 11.89
N LYS A 76 17.65 10.51 12.80
CA LYS A 76 17.14 9.83 14.00
C LYS A 76 16.23 8.67 13.62
N ILE A 77 15.20 8.93 12.82
CA ILE A 77 14.24 7.89 12.40
C ILE A 77 14.95 6.74 11.65
N TRP A 78 15.88 7.10 10.76
CA TRP A 78 16.66 6.09 10.04
C TRP A 78 17.55 5.27 10.98
N GLY A 79 18.18 5.91 11.96
CA GLY A 79 19.01 5.22 12.96
C GLY A 79 18.20 4.26 13.82
N ASP A 80 17.04 4.70 14.31
CA ASP A 80 16.13 3.88 15.10
C ASP A 80 15.61 2.68 14.28
N GLY A 81 15.27 2.92 13.01
CA GLY A 81 14.84 1.87 12.10
C GLY A 81 15.93 0.85 11.79
N TYR A 82 17.16 1.31 11.55
CA TYR A 82 18.30 0.40 11.31
C TYR A 82 18.58 -0.49 12.52
N LEU A 83 18.51 0.07 13.73
CA LEU A 83 18.67 -0.71 14.96
C LEU A 83 17.56 -1.74 15.14
N GLY A 84 16.31 -1.37 14.87
CA GLY A 84 15.17 -2.29 14.88
C GLY A 84 15.34 -3.44 13.89
N MET A 85 15.65 -3.11 12.63
CA MET A 85 15.90 -4.10 11.58
C MET A 85 17.06 -5.04 11.94
N SER A 86 18.16 -4.50 12.48
CA SER A 86 19.32 -5.31 12.88
C SER A 86 18.96 -6.30 13.98
N LYS A 87 18.13 -5.88 14.95
CA LYS A 87 17.65 -6.76 16.01
C LYS A 87 16.78 -7.90 15.44
N GLU A 88 15.81 -7.59 14.60
CA GLU A 88 14.94 -8.59 13.99
C GLU A 88 15.74 -9.58 13.12
N GLN A 89 16.77 -9.10 12.40
CA GLN A 89 17.67 -9.98 11.66
C GLN A 89 18.45 -10.93 12.59
N MET A 90 18.91 -10.44 13.72
CA MET A 90 19.60 -11.29 14.71
C MET A 90 18.66 -12.33 15.31
N ASP A 91 17.44 -11.93 15.65
CA ASP A 91 16.42 -12.86 16.17
C ASP A 91 16.07 -13.93 15.11
N TYR A 92 15.92 -13.54 13.85
CA TYR A 92 15.71 -14.48 12.74
C TYR A 92 16.88 -15.46 12.58
N LEU A 93 18.12 -14.96 12.60
CA LEU A 93 19.32 -15.82 12.50
C LEU A 93 19.43 -16.80 13.66
N GLN A 94 19.01 -16.40 14.87
CA GLN A 94 18.95 -17.30 16.01
C GLN A 94 17.92 -18.41 15.81
N LEU A 95 16.71 -18.06 15.35
CA LEU A 95 15.68 -19.05 15.02
C LEU A 95 16.13 -20.04 13.93
N GLU A 96 16.79 -19.55 12.89
CA GLU A 96 17.33 -20.43 11.83
C GLU A 96 18.47 -21.31 12.35
N LEU A 97 19.30 -20.80 13.25
CA LEU A 97 20.32 -21.62 13.90
C LEU A 97 19.72 -22.74 14.76
N GLU A 98 18.66 -22.44 15.51
CA GLU A 98 17.91 -23.44 16.28
C GLU A 98 17.27 -24.49 15.37
N ARG A 99 16.66 -24.03 14.26
CA ARG A 99 16.10 -24.90 13.24
C ARG A 99 17.16 -25.81 12.63
N LEU A 100 18.31 -25.27 12.23
CA LEU A 100 19.43 -26.08 11.71
C LEU A 100 19.95 -27.11 12.73
N ARG A 101 19.93 -26.77 14.03
CA ARG A 101 20.32 -27.72 15.11
C ARG A 101 19.27 -28.79 15.35
N SER A 102 18.01 -28.53 15.08
CA SER A 102 16.89 -29.45 15.24
C SER A 102 16.67 -30.35 14.03
N LEU A 103 17.29 -30.07 12.88
CA LEU A 103 17.25 -30.95 11.72
C LEU A 103 17.86 -32.31 12.12
N ASP A 104 17.13 -33.36 11.85
CA ASP A 104 17.56 -34.72 12.17
C ASP A 104 18.86 -34.99 11.41
N GLN A 105 19.92 -35.20 12.18
CA GLN A 105 21.26 -35.52 11.64
C GLN A 105 21.30 -36.84 10.88
N SER A 106 20.19 -37.57 10.81
CA SER A 106 20.08 -38.86 10.12
C SER A 106 19.88 -38.76 8.61
N SER A 107 19.54 -37.56 8.08
CA SER A 107 19.28 -37.33 6.65
C SER A 107 20.14 -36.18 6.09
N ASP A 108 21.21 -36.54 5.39
CA ASP A 108 22.01 -35.57 4.63
C ASP A 108 21.17 -34.88 3.52
N GLU A 109 20.08 -35.49 3.06
CA GLU A 109 19.23 -34.96 2.00
C GLU A 109 18.51 -33.69 2.46
N ASP A 110 18.02 -33.66 3.69
CA ASP A 110 17.32 -32.48 4.25
C ASP A 110 18.23 -31.23 4.31
N PHE A 111 19.51 -31.41 4.56
CA PHE A 111 20.49 -30.33 4.59
C PHE A 111 20.79 -29.77 3.20
N PHE A 112 20.90 -30.63 2.20
CA PHE A 112 21.14 -30.21 0.81
C PHE A 112 19.93 -29.47 0.24
N ASP A 113 18.74 -30.02 0.43
CA ASP A 113 17.47 -29.44 0.00
C ASP A 113 17.20 -28.09 0.68
N TYR A 114 17.58 -27.93 1.94
CA TYR A 114 17.47 -26.67 2.67
C TYR A 114 18.21 -25.52 1.96
N TRP A 115 19.49 -25.72 1.59
CA TRP A 115 20.28 -24.67 0.95
C TRP A 115 19.82 -24.38 -0.47
N GLU A 116 19.40 -25.39 -1.21
CA GLU A 116 18.82 -25.22 -2.55
C GLU A 116 17.52 -24.41 -2.49
N ASN A 117 16.62 -24.77 -1.60
CA ASN A 117 15.34 -24.07 -1.41
C ASN A 117 15.54 -22.65 -0.89
N LEU A 118 16.46 -22.40 0.02
CA LEU A 118 16.75 -21.06 0.52
C LEU A 118 17.30 -20.16 -0.59
N ASP A 119 18.23 -20.66 -1.41
CA ASP A 119 18.78 -19.93 -2.56
C ASP A 119 17.69 -19.62 -3.59
N ALA A 120 16.85 -20.59 -3.93
CA ALA A 120 15.74 -20.41 -4.86
C ALA A 120 14.74 -19.38 -4.35
N ASN A 121 14.33 -19.47 -3.09
CA ASN A 121 13.37 -18.55 -2.49
C ASN A 121 13.91 -17.10 -2.42
N LEU A 122 15.18 -16.93 -2.03
CA LEU A 122 15.80 -15.60 -2.02
C LEU A 122 15.94 -15.01 -3.43
N LYS A 123 16.28 -15.80 -4.42
CA LYS A 123 16.31 -15.33 -5.82
C LYS A 123 14.93 -14.92 -6.31
N ALA A 124 13.92 -15.72 -6.02
CA ALA A 124 12.54 -15.37 -6.34
C ALA A 124 12.15 -14.04 -5.69
N LEU A 125 12.46 -13.85 -4.41
CA LEU A 125 12.13 -12.62 -3.67
C LEU A 125 12.88 -11.39 -4.21
N VAL A 126 14.17 -11.51 -4.51
CA VAL A 126 15.03 -10.35 -4.85
C VAL A 126 14.98 -10.00 -6.33
N TYR A 127 14.77 -10.99 -7.21
CA TYR A 127 14.87 -10.80 -8.65
C TYR A 127 13.57 -11.03 -9.40
N ASP A 128 12.84 -12.12 -9.08
CA ASP A 128 11.71 -12.53 -9.90
C ASP A 128 10.44 -11.81 -9.50
N PHE A 129 10.14 -11.74 -8.22
CA PHE A 129 8.96 -11.08 -7.69
C PHE A 129 8.87 -9.58 -8.08
N PRO A 130 9.96 -8.77 -7.95
CA PRO A 130 9.92 -7.39 -8.42
C PRO A 130 9.63 -7.25 -9.91
N LYS A 131 10.19 -8.11 -10.74
CA LYS A 131 9.92 -8.10 -12.19
C LYS A 131 8.48 -8.48 -12.52
N GLU A 132 7.90 -9.43 -11.77
CA GLU A 132 6.49 -9.79 -11.96
C GLU A 132 5.56 -8.66 -11.52
N ILE A 133 5.88 -7.96 -10.42
CA ILE A 133 5.11 -6.79 -9.95
C ILE A 133 5.16 -5.64 -10.97
N GLU A 134 6.29 -5.44 -11.65
CA GLU A 134 6.42 -4.43 -12.71
C GLU A 134 5.55 -4.73 -13.94
N LYS A 135 5.16 -5.98 -14.15
CA LYS A 135 4.22 -6.36 -15.20
C LYS A 135 2.80 -6.04 -14.72
N ALA A 136 2.35 -4.82 -14.98
CA ALA A 136 1.05 -4.30 -14.55
C ALA A 136 -0.13 -5.22 -14.91
N GLU A 137 -0.02 -6.02 -15.98
CA GLU A 137 -1.05 -6.94 -16.45
C GLU A 137 -1.35 -8.09 -15.46
N GLY A 138 -0.38 -8.53 -14.65
CA GLY A 138 -0.54 -9.62 -13.68
C GLY A 138 -1.12 -9.19 -12.33
N PHE A 139 -0.87 -7.96 -11.93
CA PHE A 139 -1.26 -7.43 -10.61
C PHE A 139 -2.31 -6.33 -10.71
N GLY A 140 -2.77 -6.09 -11.94
CA GLY A 140 -3.35 -4.84 -12.29
C GLY A 140 -4.80 -4.70 -12.00
N PHE A 141 -5.06 -3.49 -11.77
CA PHE A 141 -6.26 -2.77 -12.02
C PHE A 141 -6.35 -2.41 -13.50
N ASP A 142 -6.61 -3.36 -14.31
CA ASP A 142 -7.14 -3.08 -15.61
C ASP A 142 -8.66 -3.14 -15.54
N PHE A 143 -9.29 -1.99 -15.29
CA PHE A 143 -10.76 -1.89 -15.33
C PHE A 143 -11.34 -2.08 -16.73
N THR A 144 -10.52 -2.25 -17.76
CA THR A 144 -10.94 -2.67 -19.10
C THR A 144 -11.07 -4.18 -19.20
N ASP A 145 -10.56 -4.92 -18.23
CA ASP A 145 -10.66 -6.36 -18.13
C ASP A 145 -12.13 -6.81 -17.98
N ARG A 146 -12.43 -7.99 -18.51
CA ARG A 146 -13.74 -8.68 -18.40
C ARG A 146 -14.23 -8.87 -16.95
N ARG A 147 -13.36 -8.75 -15.97
CA ARG A 147 -13.66 -8.85 -14.53
C ARG A 147 -14.41 -7.65 -13.97
N TYR A 148 -14.42 -6.57 -14.70
CA TYR A 148 -15.03 -5.31 -14.30
C TYR A 148 -15.94 -4.77 -15.39
N ARG A 149 -17.06 -4.18 -14.98
CA ARG A 149 -17.99 -3.50 -15.87
C ARG A 149 -18.25 -2.10 -15.33
N LEU A 150 -17.92 -1.08 -16.10
CA LEU A 150 -18.30 0.29 -15.77
C LEU A 150 -19.81 0.42 -15.72
N VAL A 151 -20.33 0.95 -14.63
CA VAL A 151 -21.78 1.09 -14.38
C VAL A 151 -22.21 2.55 -14.41
N ALA A 152 -21.41 3.43 -13.80
CA ALA A 152 -21.69 4.84 -13.71
C ALA A 152 -20.41 5.63 -13.43
N GLU A 153 -20.46 6.92 -13.71
CA GLU A 153 -19.39 7.86 -13.42
C GLU A 153 -19.92 9.17 -12.84
N THR A 154 -19.10 9.78 -12.03
CA THR A 154 -19.20 11.19 -11.64
C THR A 154 -17.95 11.93 -12.14
N PRO A 155 -17.85 13.24 -12.00
CA PRO A 155 -16.62 13.94 -12.35
C PRO A 155 -15.38 13.38 -11.63
N ARG A 156 -15.53 12.84 -10.42
CA ARG A 156 -14.44 12.41 -9.53
C ARG A 156 -14.28 10.90 -9.41
N PHE A 157 -15.33 10.12 -9.62
CA PHE A 157 -15.32 8.69 -9.40
C PHE A 157 -15.90 7.91 -10.57
N SER A 158 -15.43 6.67 -10.73
CA SER A 158 -16.02 5.65 -11.57
C SER A 158 -16.53 4.49 -10.70
N LEU A 159 -17.73 4.01 -10.97
CA LEU A 159 -18.31 2.84 -10.31
C LEU A 159 -18.26 1.64 -11.24
N TYR A 160 -17.52 0.62 -10.82
CA TYR A 160 -17.41 -0.64 -11.54
C TYR A 160 -18.18 -1.74 -10.83
N GLN A 161 -18.94 -2.53 -11.57
CA GLN A 161 -19.42 -3.82 -11.09
C GLN A 161 -18.26 -4.82 -11.17
N VAL A 162 -17.95 -5.47 -10.06
CA VAL A 162 -16.99 -6.56 -9.99
C VAL A 162 -17.72 -7.87 -10.35
N LEU A 163 -17.25 -8.57 -11.36
CA LEU A 163 -17.84 -9.82 -11.81
C LEU A 163 -17.14 -11.00 -11.12
N PRO A 164 -17.85 -12.09 -10.82
CA PRO A 164 -17.25 -13.31 -10.32
C PRO A 164 -16.12 -13.78 -11.25
N TRP A 165 -15.02 -14.18 -10.64
CA TRP A 165 -13.87 -14.73 -11.36
C TRP A 165 -13.92 -16.26 -11.44
N GLU A 166 -14.49 -16.91 -10.41
CA GLU A 166 -14.61 -18.36 -10.36
C GLU A 166 -15.67 -18.85 -11.34
N GLU A 167 -15.34 -19.94 -12.06
CA GLU A 167 -16.25 -20.54 -13.04
C GLU A 167 -17.55 -21.05 -12.39
N GLY A 168 -18.66 -20.84 -13.06
CA GLY A 168 -19.97 -21.27 -12.59
C GLY A 168 -20.64 -20.38 -11.56
N ILE A 169 -19.94 -19.37 -11.04
CA ILE A 169 -20.54 -18.41 -10.10
C ILE A 169 -21.28 -17.33 -10.89
N GLN A 170 -22.52 -17.07 -10.47
CA GLN A 170 -23.33 -15.97 -10.99
C GLN A 170 -23.71 -14.99 -9.89
N VAL A 171 -23.78 -13.72 -10.25
CA VAL A 171 -24.27 -12.68 -9.33
C VAL A 171 -25.73 -12.95 -9.00
N ASN A 172 -26.03 -13.03 -7.72
CA ASN A 172 -27.40 -13.18 -7.23
C ASN A 172 -28.00 -11.80 -6.89
N ASP A 173 -28.76 -11.23 -7.80
CA ASP A 173 -29.40 -9.93 -7.64
C ASP A 173 -30.44 -9.87 -6.50
N GLN A 174 -30.79 -11.01 -5.89
CA GLN A 174 -31.62 -11.06 -4.67
C GLN A 174 -30.82 -10.72 -3.41
N LEU A 175 -29.49 -10.76 -3.49
CA LEU A 175 -28.63 -10.32 -2.38
C LEU A 175 -28.51 -8.80 -2.37
N LYS A 176 -28.15 -8.28 -1.21
CA LYS A 176 -27.94 -6.85 -1.00
C LYS A 176 -26.65 -6.39 -1.72
N PRO A 177 -26.71 -5.30 -2.49
CA PRO A 177 -25.51 -4.78 -3.16
C PRO A 177 -24.54 -4.17 -2.14
N ILE A 178 -23.24 -4.36 -2.41
CA ILE A 178 -22.15 -3.79 -1.64
C ILE A 178 -21.31 -2.85 -2.51
N ILE A 179 -20.99 -1.66 -1.99
CA ILE A 179 -20.01 -0.75 -2.59
C ILE A 179 -18.72 -0.83 -1.76
N ILE A 180 -17.64 -1.19 -2.40
CA ILE A 180 -16.30 -1.21 -1.81
C ILE A 180 -15.62 0.12 -2.10
N ILE A 181 -15.11 0.76 -1.05
CA ILE A 181 -14.45 2.06 -1.05
C ILE A 181 -13.00 1.87 -0.63
N HIS A 182 -12.07 2.17 -1.53
CA HIS A 182 -10.65 2.02 -1.30
C HIS A 182 -10.02 3.23 -0.59
N PRO A 183 -8.83 3.09 0.01
CA PRO A 183 -8.08 4.23 0.53
C PRO A 183 -7.54 5.07 -0.62
N PHE A 184 -7.79 6.38 -0.61
CA PHE A 184 -7.37 7.26 -1.70
C PHE A 184 -5.84 7.33 -1.83
N VAL A 185 -5.13 7.37 -0.71
CA VAL A 185 -3.66 7.47 -0.69
C VAL A 185 -2.96 6.24 -1.28
N LEU A 186 -3.49 5.03 -1.03
CA LEU A 186 -2.89 3.78 -1.50
C LEU A 186 -3.47 3.29 -2.83
N GLY A 187 -4.55 3.94 -3.27
CA GLY A 187 -5.28 3.49 -4.46
C GLY A 187 -6.05 2.19 -4.24
N GLY A 188 -6.74 1.78 -5.29
CA GLY A 188 -7.57 0.58 -5.26
C GLY A 188 -6.79 -0.72 -5.43
N ASN A 189 -5.55 -0.67 -5.92
CA ASN A 189 -4.72 -1.83 -6.27
C ASN A 189 -4.58 -2.86 -5.16
N ILE A 190 -4.51 -2.41 -3.90
CA ILE A 190 -4.39 -3.31 -2.75
C ILE A 190 -5.63 -4.19 -2.51
N LEU A 191 -6.78 -3.82 -3.08
CA LEU A 191 -8.05 -4.53 -2.87
C LEU A 191 -8.41 -5.50 -4.01
N ALA A 192 -7.83 -5.30 -5.18
CA ALA A 192 -8.07 -6.17 -6.34
C ALA A 192 -6.81 -6.92 -6.77
N PHE A 193 -5.84 -7.00 -5.88
CA PHE A 193 -4.56 -7.66 -6.09
C PHE A 193 -4.72 -9.15 -6.36
N ASP A 194 -4.03 -9.63 -7.41
CA ASP A 194 -3.87 -11.05 -7.75
C ASP A 194 -5.18 -11.88 -7.66
N PRO A 195 -6.18 -11.62 -8.50
CA PRO A 195 -7.45 -12.35 -8.46
C PRO A 195 -7.27 -13.83 -8.80
N ASP A 196 -6.31 -14.18 -9.64
CA ASP A 196 -6.01 -15.57 -10.02
C ASP A 196 -5.43 -16.34 -8.83
N GLY A 197 -4.62 -15.69 -8.01
CA GLY A 197 -4.09 -16.22 -6.75
C GLY A 197 -5.08 -16.17 -5.58
N ARG A 198 -6.34 -15.80 -5.81
CA ARG A 198 -7.41 -15.65 -4.80
C ARG A 198 -7.08 -14.65 -3.67
N LYS A 199 -6.27 -13.64 -3.97
CA LYS A 199 -5.90 -12.57 -3.02
C LYS A 199 -6.71 -11.29 -3.20
N SER A 200 -7.58 -11.24 -4.20
CA SER A 200 -8.40 -10.07 -4.46
C SER A 200 -9.56 -9.95 -3.47
N TYR A 201 -9.50 -8.92 -2.65
CA TYR A 201 -10.55 -8.62 -1.67
C TYR A 201 -11.91 -8.37 -2.35
N VAL A 202 -11.94 -7.60 -3.44
CA VAL A 202 -13.18 -7.27 -4.13
C VAL A 202 -13.82 -8.50 -4.78
N HIS A 203 -13.01 -9.42 -5.32
CA HIS A 203 -13.53 -10.64 -5.93
C HIS A 203 -14.00 -11.66 -4.90
N SER A 204 -13.57 -11.60 -3.64
CA SER A 204 -14.07 -12.51 -2.60
C SER A 204 -15.57 -12.34 -2.37
N PHE A 205 -16.09 -11.13 -2.48
CA PHE A 205 -17.54 -10.87 -2.41
C PHE A 205 -18.26 -11.27 -3.70
N ALA A 206 -17.69 -10.94 -4.85
CA ALA A 206 -18.27 -11.29 -6.15
C ALA A 206 -18.35 -12.82 -6.34
N ASN A 207 -17.30 -13.56 -5.95
CA ASN A 207 -17.26 -15.03 -5.98
C ASN A 207 -18.23 -15.69 -4.99
N ALA A 208 -18.68 -14.95 -3.96
CA ALA A 208 -19.80 -15.36 -3.11
C ALA A 208 -21.19 -15.08 -3.74
N GLY A 209 -21.23 -14.60 -4.99
CA GLY A 209 -22.46 -14.24 -5.70
C GLY A 209 -23.09 -12.91 -5.25
N ILE A 210 -22.41 -12.13 -4.42
CA ILE A 210 -22.91 -10.85 -3.93
C ILE A 210 -22.77 -9.79 -5.04
N PRO A 211 -23.82 -8.96 -5.31
CA PRO A 211 -23.71 -7.83 -6.23
C PRO A 211 -22.67 -6.82 -5.71
N THR A 212 -21.45 -6.92 -6.20
CA THR A 212 -20.28 -6.19 -5.70
C THR A 212 -19.93 -5.07 -6.66
N TYR A 213 -19.75 -3.89 -6.08
CA TYR A 213 -19.37 -2.69 -6.81
C TYR A 213 -18.11 -2.09 -6.19
N PHE A 214 -17.25 -1.58 -7.04
CA PHE A 214 -16.02 -0.93 -6.64
C PHE A 214 -16.06 0.54 -7.07
N ARG A 215 -15.96 1.44 -6.09
CA ARG A 215 -15.88 2.88 -6.34
C ARG A 215 -14.41 3.28 -6.46
N SER A 216 -13.98 3.61 -7.66
CA SER A 216 -12.62 4.04 -7.97
C SER A 216 -12.52 5.55 -8.08
N LEU A 217 -11.59 6.16 -7.35
CA LEU A 217 -11.22 7.55 -7.54
C LEU A 217 -10.52 7.70 -8.88
N LYS A 218 -10.88 8.70 -9.66
CA LYS A 218 -10.18 9.07 -10.90
C LYS A 218 -8.79 9.63 -10.59
N ASP A 219 -7.93 9.67 -11.60
CA ASP A 219 -6.57 10.17 -11.46
C ASP A 219 -6.53 11.62 -11.00
N ILE A 220 -5.51 11.99 -10.22
CA ILE A 220 -5.30 13.34 -9.69
C ILE A 220 -5.14 14.41 -10.78
N SER A 221 -4.86 14.02 -12.03
CA SER A 221 -4.84 14.95 -13.17
C SER A 221 -6.21 15.51 -13.53
N HIS A 222 -7.31 14.88 -13.07
CA HIS A 222 -8.66 15.43 -13.24
C HIS A 222 -8.87 16.66 -12.34
N PRO A 223 -9.22 17.82 -12.91
CA PRO A 223 -9.39 19.06 -12.13
C PRO A 223 -10.39 18.93 -10.99
N GLU A 224 -11.45 18.17 -11.18
CA GLU A 224 -12.51 17.97 -10.20
C GLU A 224 -12.02 17.11 -9.01
N VAL A 225 -11.03 16.24 -9.22
CA VAL A 225 -10.38 15.47 -8.15
C VAL A 225 -9.47 16.38 -7.32
N GLN A 226 -8.75 17.30 -7.97
CA GLN A 226 -7.84 18.22 -7.29
C GLN A 226 -8.55 19.19 -6.32
N VAL A 227 -9.82 19.52 -6.59
CA VAL A 227 -10.62 20.42 -5.77
C VAL A 227 -11.69 19.73 -4.93
N MET A 228 -11.64 18.41 -4.85
CA MET A 228 -12.63 17.59 -4.14
C MET A 228 -12.67 17.91 -2.65
N ARG A 229 -13.89 18.04 -2.12
CA ARG A 229 -14.18 18.22 -0.70
C ARG A 229 -14.91 16.99 -0.15
N GLY A 230 -15.04 16.91 1.16
CA GLY A 230 -15.79 15.83 1.82
C GLY A 230 -17.27 15.79 1.40
N GLU A 231 -17.90 16.96 1.19
CA GLU A 231 -19.28 17.01 0.69
C GLU A 231 -19.41 16.42 -0.71
N ASP A 232 -18.42 16.62 -1.57
CA ASP A 232 -18.40 16.06 -2.92
C ASP A 232 -18.34 14.55 -2.91
N ASP A 233 -17.56 13.99 -1.98
CA ASP A 233 -17.47 12.53 -1.78
C ASP A 233 -18.82 11.94 -1.36
N ALA A 234 -19.49 12.56 -0.39
CA ALA A 234 -20.81 12.15 0.07
C ALA A 234 -21.88 12.22 -1.04
N LEU A 235 -21.86 13.29 -1.84
CA LEU A 235 -22.81 13.46 -2.95
C LEU A 235 -22.57 12.46 -4.08
N ASP A 236 -21.33 12.18 -4.44
CA ASP A 236 -21.01 11.17 -5.45
C ASP A 236 -21.38 9.77 -4.95
N THR A 237 -21.13 9.45 -3.67
CA THR A 237 -21.55 8.21 -3.03
C THR A 237 -23.07 8.08 -3.03
N LYS A 238 -23.79 9.17 -2.71
CA LYS A 238 -25.26 9.24 -2.76
C LYS A 238 -25.79 8.87 -4.15
N TYR A 239 -25.22 9.48 -5.19
CA TYR A 239 -25.60 9.18 -6.56
C TYR A 239 -25.48 7.68 -6.89
N PHE A 240 -24.36 7.07 -6.55
CA PHE A 240 -24.15 5.63 -6.77
C PHE A 240 -25.11 4.76 -5.94
N CYS A 241 -25.35 5.13 -4.69
CA CYS A 241 -26.30 4.42 -3.83
C CYS A 241 -27.75 4.51 -4.36
N GLN A 242 -28.16 5.67 -4.88
CA GLN A 242 -29.49 5.84 -5.52
C GLN A 242 -29.64 4.93 -6.75
N LEU A 243 -28.61 4.91 -7.61
CA LEU A 243 -28.59 4.07 -8.79
C LEU A 243 -28.69 2.59 -8.44
N LEU A 244 -27.91 2.12 -7.48
CA LEU A 244 -27.91 0.72 -7.05
C LEU A 244 -29.19 0.35 -6.30
N LYS A 245 -29.73 1.23 -5.46
CA LYS A 245 -31.02 1.01 -4.82
C LYS A 245 -32.13 0.87 -5.85
N LYS A 246 -32.13 1.69 -6.90
CA LYS A 246 -33.10 1.57 -8.00
C LYS A 246 -32.94 0.26 -8.76
N LYS A 247 -31.70 -0.18 -9.01
CA LYS A 247 -31.41 -1.42 -9.74
C LYS A 247 -31.80 -2.66 -8.96
N HIS A 248 -31.46 -2.74 -7.67
CA HIS A 248 -31.63 -3.94 -6.85
C HIS A 248 -32.86 -3.91 -5.94
N GLY A 249 -33.59 -2.79 -5.87
CA GLY A 249 -34.74 -2.64 -4.99
C GLY A 249 -34.38 -2.70 -3.48
N ARG A 250 -33.11 -2.59 -3.13
CA ARG A 250 -32.58 -2.73 -1.76
C ARG A 250 -31.63 -1.60 -1.42
N LYS A 251 -31.52 -1.26 -0.14
CA LYS A 251 -30.50 -0.37 0.36
C LYS A 251 -29.11 -1.00 0.16
N VAL A 252 -28.08 -0.16 0.09
CA VAL A 252 -26.71 -0.54 -0.16
C VAL A 252 -25.97 -0.80 1.16
N THR A 253 -25.03 -1.71 1.17
CA THR A 253 -24.00 -1.82 2.19
C THR A 253 -22.74 -1.10 1.68
N LEU A 254 -22.18 -0.19 2.47
CA LEU A 254 -20.85 0.35 2.22
C LEU A 254 -19.80 -0.53 2.90
N ASN A 255 -18.71 -0.79 2.20
CA ASN A 255 -17.56 -1.51 2.71
C ASN A 255 -16.31 -0.69 2.46
N GLY A 256 -15.87 0.01 3.49
CA GLY A 256 -14.72 0.90 3.40
C GLY A 256 -13.47 0.28 3.99
N PHE A 257 -12.40 0.29 3.22
CA PHE A 257 -11.11 -0.23 3.64
C PHE A 257 -10.16 0.91 3.99
N CYS A 258 -9.52 0.85 5.16
CA CYS A 258 -8.58 1.86 5.66
C CYS A 258 -9.20 3.28 5.63
N GLN A 259 -8.56 4.25 4.98
CA GLN A 259 -9.09 5.59 4.77
C GLN A 259 -10.50 5.57 4.14
N GLY A 260 -10.77 4.64 3.21
CA GLY A 260 -12.10 4.48 2.61
C GLY A 260 -13.19 4.13 3.63
N GLY A 261 -12.83 3.42 4.73
CA GLY A 261 -13.77 3.15 5.83
C GLY A 261 -14.07 4.40 6.67
N PHE A 262 -13.09 5.24 6.88
CA PHE A 262 -13.27 6.53 7.52
C PHE A 262 -14.16 7.46 6.68
N MET A 263 -13.89 7.56 5.36
CA MET A 263 -14.70 8.36 4.45
C MET A 263 -16.15 7.86 4.37
N ALA A 264 -16.36 6.55 4.23
CA ALA A 264 -17.71 5.95 4.24
C ALA A 264 -18.50 6.28 5.51
N MET A 265 -17.82 6.32 6.67
CA MET A 265 -18.43 6.74 7.93
C MET A 265 -18.82 8.21 7.89
N LEU A 266 -17.95 9.10 7.40
CA LEU A 266 -18.25 10.53 7.26
C LEU A 266 -19.43 10.77 6.31
N ASP A 267 -19.48 10.04 5.18
CA ASP A 267 -20.58 10.10 4.22
C ASP A 267 -21.93 9.74 4.88
N ILE A 268 -21.94 8.71 5.74
CA ILE A 268 -23.15 8.35 6.48
C ILE A 268 -23.50 9.42 7.51
N LEU A 269 -22.53 9.93 8.26
CA LEU A 269 -22.73 10.94 9.29
C LEU A 269 -23.16 12.30 8.73
N SER A 270 -22.88 12.56 7.46
CA SER A 270 -23.39 13.78 6.79
C SER A 270 -24.92 13.82 6.66
N GLY A 271 -25.58 12.66 6.76
CA GLY A 271 -27.02 12.50 6.52
C GLY A 271 -27.38 12.35 5.04
N GLU A 272 -26.44 12.57 4.12
CA GLU A 272 -26.71 12.51 2.67
C GLU A 272 -27.11 11.10 2.19
N LEU A 273 -26.70 10.06 2.93
CA LEU A 273 -27.02 8.67 2.61
C LEU A 273 -28.25 8.11 3.31
N ASP A 274 -29.03 8.95 3.99
CA ASP A 274 -30.23 8.54 4.70
C ASP A 274 -31.23 7.85 3.77
N GLY A 275 -31.71 6.69 4.22
CA GLY A 275 -32.62 5.86 3.45
C GLY A 275 -32.01 5.11 2.26
N LEU A 276 -30.72 5.33 1.93
CA LEU A 276 -30.00 4.66 0.84
C LEU A 276 -29.08 3.54 1.35
N VAL A 277 -28.48 3.75 2.51
CA VAL A 277 -27.55 2.82 3.16
C VAL A 277 -28.15 2.32 4.47
N ASP A 278 -27.91 1.06 4.81
CA ASP A 278 -28.35 0.45 6.08
C ASP A 278 -27.31 -0.53 6.63
N GLY A 279 -26.11 -0.56 6.06
CA GLY A 279 -24.99 -1.34 6.55
C GLY A 279 -23.66 -0.68 6.24
N LEU A 280 -22.75 -0.69 7.20
CA LEU A 280 -21.38 -0.24 7.06
C LEU A 280 -20.44 -1.35 7.55
N ILE A 281 -19.51 -1.74 6.70
CA ILE A 281 -18.38 -2.60 7.04
C ILE A 281 -17.13 -1.73 6.97
N THR A 282 -16.35 -1.72 8.03
CA THR A 282 -15.05 -1.02 8.05
C THR A 282 -13.93 -2.02 8.29
N CYS A 283 -12.97 -2.04 7.39
CA CYS A 283 -11.78 -2.88 7.50
C CYS A 283 -10.57 -1.99 7.75
N VAL A 284 -9.87 -2.22 8.87
CA VAL A 284 -8.65 -1.47 9.26
C VAL A 284 -8.78 0.06 9.15
N ALA A 285 -9.98 0.60 9.38
CA ALA A 285 -10.26 2.02 9.23
C ALA A 285 -9.70 2.84 10.41
N PRO A 286 -9.01 3.97 10.15
CA PRO A 286 -8.40 4.80 11.20
C PRO A 286 -9.46 5.71 11.86
N MET A 287 -10.32 5.16 12.70
CA MET A 287 -11.42 5.89 13.34
C MET A 287 -10.93 6.82 14.44
N ASP A 288 -9.84 6.47 15.11
CA ASP A 288 -9.22 7.27 16.16
C ASP A 288 -7.70 7.26 15.99
N GLY A 289 -7.17 8.27 15.30
CA GLY A 289 -5.73 8.42 15.03
C GLY A 289 -4.90 8.55 16.32
N THR A 290 -5.49 9.00 17.43
CA THR A 290 -4.77 9.17 18.71
C THR A 290 -4.36 7.84 19.33
N ARG A 291 -5.01 6.74 18.94
CA ARG A 291 -4.69 5.38 19.38
C ARG A 291 -3.62 4.69 18.54
N SER A 292 -3.17 5.29 17.44
CA SER A 292 -2.06 4.78 16.65
C SER A 292 -0.74 5.26 17.25
N ALA A 293 -0.23 4.56 18.26
CA ALA A 293 0.95 4.98 19.02
C ALA A 293 2.15 5.35 18.13
N ALA A 294 2.45 4.54 17.13
CA ALA A 294 3.57 4.80 16.21
C ALA A 294 3.36 6.06 15.36
N LEU A 295 2.13 6.33 14.91
CA LEU A 295 1.82 7.54 14.15
C LEU A 295 1.84 8.78 15.04
N VAL A 296 1.30 8.68 16.25
CA VAL A 296 1.33 9.78 17.23
C VAL A 296 2.76 10.11 17.62
N ASP A 297 3.58 9.10 17.89
CA ASP A 297 4.99 9.29 18.21
C ASP A 297 5.74 9.96 17.06
N TYR A 298 5.54 9.49 15.83
CA TYR A 298 6.10 10.11 14.63
C TYR A 298 5.69 11.60 14.52
N MET A 299 4.39 11.89 14.63
CA MET A 299 3.88 13.27 14.51
C MET A 299 4.39 14.18 15.62
N ASN A 300 4.58 13.66 16.83
CA ASN A 300 5.13 14.44 17.95
C ASN A 300 6.62 14.77 17.79
N HIS A 301 7.37 13.89 17.13
CA HIS A 301 8.79 14.10 16.85
C HIS A 301 9.02 14.91 15.57
N LEU A 302 8.03 15.02 14.69
CA LEU A 302 8.15 15.84 13.49
C LEU A 302 8.20 17.32 13.90
N PRO A 303 9.20 18.09 13.45
CA PRO A 303 9.26 19.53 13.71
C PRO A 303 7.97 20.23 13.30
N GLU A 304 7.50 21.19 14.09
CA GLU A 304 6.18 21.81 13.94
C GLU A 304 5.93 22.35 12.52
N ARG A 305 6.95 22.97 11.94
CA ARG A 305 6.94 23.50 10.58
C ARG A 305 6.58 22.46 9.51
N TYR A 306 6.88 21.18 9.75
CA TYR A 306 6.68 20.11 8.76
C TYR A 306 5.39 19.31 8.99
N ARG A 307 4.62 19.63 10.04
CA ARG A 307 3.40 18.86 10.39
C ARG A 307 2.23 19.10 9.44
N ASP A 308 2.23 20.21 8.72
CA ASP A 308 1.22 20.56 7.72
C ASP A 308 1.56 20.05 6.31
N LEU A 309 2.68 19.31 6.17
CA LEU A 309 3.20 18.79 4.91
C LEU A 309 3.59 19.88 3.89
N GLU A 310 3.81 21.13 4.28
CA GLU A 310 4.19 22.19 3.34
C GLU A 310 5.43 21.84 2.50
N TYR A 311 6.39 21.12 3.06
CA TYR A 311 7.60 20.68 2.36
C TYR A 311 7.33 19.66 1.23
N SER A 312 6.13 19.08 1.16
CA SER A 312 5.75 18.08 0.16
C SER A 312 4.68 18.57 -0.81
N LYS A 313 4.15 19.77 -0.60
CA LYS A 313 3.12 20.34 -1.44
C LYS A 313 3.71 20.80 -2.78
N LYS A 314 3.03 20.45 -3.86
CA LYS A 314 3.25 21.04 -5.17
C LYS A 314 2.13 22.01 -5.47
N TYR A 315 2.48 23.27 -5.72
CA TYR A 315 1.50 24.27 -6.12
C TYR A 315 1.12 24.05 -7.58
N VAL A 316 -0.14 23.75 -7.82
CA VAL A 316 -0.69 23.62 -9.16
C VAL A 316 -1.42 24.90 -9.53
N THR A 317 -1.08 25.50 -10.68
CA THR A 317 -1.72 26.73 -11.16
C THR A 317 -3.22 26.51 -11.33
N GLY A 318 -4.03 27.23 -10.54
CA GLY A 318 -5.49 27.17 -10.59
C GLY A 318 -6.13 26.00 -9.85
N GLY A 319 -5.35 25.19 -9.12
CA GLY A 319 -5.82 24.07 -8.34
C GLY A 319 -5.47 24.15 -6.85
N ASN A 320 -5.85 23.13 -6.13
CA ASN A 320 -5.40 22.92 -4.75
C ASN A 320 -3.95 22.44 -4.73
N ASP A 321 -3.30 22.62 -3.59
CA ASP A 321 -2.00 22.01 -3.35
C ASP A 321 -2.14 20.49 -3.42
N ILE A 322 -1.28 19.85 -4.18
CA ILE A 322 -1.18 18.38 -4.22
C ILE A 322 0.08 17.92 -3.52
N VAL A 323 0.02 16.74 -2.91
CA VAL A 323 1.16 16.09 -2.26
C VAL A 323 1.68 14.97 -3.16
N ASP A 324 3.00 14.93 -3.37
CA ASP A 324 3.62 13.87 -4.13
C ASP A 324 3.44 12.52 -3.43
N GLY A 325 2.95 11.50 -4.17
CA GLY A 325 2.69 10.18 -3.62
C GLY A 325 3.95 9.48 -3.10
N LYS A 326 5.13 9.75 -3.65
CA LYS A 326 6.41 9.23 -3.16
C LYS A 326 6.75 9.81 -1.80
N VAL A 327 6.51 11.11 -1.61
CA VAL A 327 6.70 11.77 -0.31
C VAL A 327 5.71 11.23 0.73
N MET A 328 4.45 11.05 0.35
CA MET A 328 3.45 10.42 1.24
C MET A 328 3.84 8.99 1.62
N SER A 329 4.43 8.23 0.71
CA SER A 329 4.91 6.87 1.00
C SER A 329 5.99 6.83 2.08
N TRP A 330 6.74 7.91 2.24
CA TRP A 330 7.76 8.04 3.27
C TRP A 330 7.20 7.90 4.69
N VAL A 331 6.08 8.53 4.99
CA VAL A 331 5.40 8.40 6.30
C VAL A 331 5.12 6.93 6.62
N TYR A 332 4.64 6.17 5.62
CA TYR A 332 4.32 4.76 5.80
C TYR A 332 5.58 3.89 5.95
N LYS A 333 6.63 4.17 5.16
CA LYS A 333 7.91 3.45 5.24
C LYS A 333 8.60 3.70 6.58
N LEU A 334 8.70 4.94 7.01
CA LEU A 334 9.38 5.30 8.27
C LEU A 334 8.69 4.75 9.51
N LYS A 335 7.38 4.81 9.56
CA LYS A 335 6.62 4.28 10.70
C LYS A 335 6.75 2.74 10.85
N SER A 336 7.14 2.04 9.80
CA SER A 336 7.22 0.58 9.75
C SER A 336 8.64 0.06 9.57
N ILE A 337 9.65 0.92 9.68
CA ILE A 337 11.04 0.57 9.38
C ILE A 337 11.63 -0.47 10.34
N SER A 338 11.10 -0.55 11.56
CA SER A 338 11.49 -1.54 12.55
C SER A 338 10.72 -2.87 12.44
N LYS A 339 9.88 -3.00 11.42
CA LYS A 339 9.08 -4.19 11.13
C LYS A 339 9.42 -4.72 9.75
#